data_b99b6db96a65b65497d0202b1a178931
#
_entry.id   b99b6db96a65b65497d0202b1a178931
#
_cell.length_a   1.000
_cell.length_b   1.000
_cell.length_c   1.000
_cell.angle_alpha   90.00
_cell.angle_beta   90.00
_cell.angle_gamma   90.00
#
_symmetry.space_group_name_H-M   'P 1'
#
loop_
_entity.id
_entity.type
_entity.pdbx_description
1 polymer ?
#
loop_
_entity_poly.entity_id
_entity_poly.type
_entity_poly.pdbx_seq_one_letter_code
_entity_poly.pdbx_strand_id
1 'polypeptide(L)' 'MKNKELQKTLDRIKFNQSDLARLIYDTDTINQSQRNIINRYMNGHVKVPAWLPVLIRLYAALNKIKLY' A
#
# COMPACT_ATOMS: atom_id res chain seq x y z
N MET A 1 10.69 -5.08 -0.35
CA MET A 1 10.49 -3.65 -0.06
C MET A 1 10.48 -3.44 1.45
N LYS A 2 11.19 -2.45 1.91
CA LYS A 2 11.20 -2.10 3.33
C LYS A 2 10.04 -1.15 3.64
N ASN A 3 9.65 -1.07 4.91
CA ASN A 3 8.54 -0.22 5.32
C ASN A 3 8.72 1.26 4.95
N LYS A 4 9.94 1.77 5.04
CA LYS A 4 10.22 3.16 4.65
C LYS A 4 10.04 3.38 3.15
N GLU A 5 10.41 2.41 2.33
CA GLU A 5 10.21 2.47 0.89
C GLU A 5 8.74 2.41 0.54
N LEU A 6 7.98 1.59 1.24
CA LEU A 6 6.53 1.52 1.08
C LEU A 6 5.89 2.88 1.37
N GLN A 7 6.27 3.51 2.47
CA GLN A 7 5.74 4.81 2.84
C GLN A 7 6.05 5.88 1.78
N LYS A 8 7.29 5.90 1.29
CA LYS A 8 7.69 6.83 0.22
C LYS A 8 6.90 6.59 -1.06
N THR A 9 6.69 5.34 -1.41
CA THR A 9 5.91 4.97 -2.60
C THR A 9 4.47 5.45 -2.48
N LEU A 10 3.85 5.25 -1.33
CA LEU A 10 2.49 5.70 -1.07
C LEU A 10 2.38 7.22 -1.13
N ASP A 11 3.36 7.93 -0.59
CA ASP A 11 3.41 9.39 -0.65
C ASP A 11 3.45 9.89 -2.10
N ARG A 12 4.18 9.20 -2.97
CA ARG A 12 4.27 9.58 -4.39
C ARG A 12 2.96 9.45 -5.13
N ILE A 13 2.17 8.45 -4.80
CA ILE A 13 0.86 8.24 -5.42
C ILE A 13 -0.27 8.87 -4.60
N LYS A 14 0.09 9.58 -3.53
CA LYS A 14 -0.84 10.27 -2.64
C LYS A 14 -1.86 9.31 -2.00
N PHE A 15 -1.39 8.13 -1.62
CA PHE A 15 -2.19 7.15 -0.91
C PHE A 15 -1.97 7.25 0.60
N ASN A 16 -3.05 7.14 1.35
CA ASN A 16 -2.96 6.88 2.79
C ASN A 16 -3.13 5.38 3.05
N GLN A 17 -3.10 4.98 4.32
CA GLN A 17 -3.25 3.57 4.69
C GLN A 17 -4.61 3.00 4.28
N SER A 18 -5.65 3.81 4.38
CA SER A 18 -7.00 3.38 3.96
C SER A 18 -7.08 3.14 2.46
N ASP A 19 -6.47 3.99 1.65
CA ASP A 19 -6.43 3.82 0.21
C ASP A 19 -5.71 2.53 -0.17
N LEU A 20 -4.60 2.23 0.49
CA LEU A 20 -3.86 1.01 0.25
C LEU A 20 -4.68 -0.22 0.63
N ALA A 21 -5.39 -0.18 1.74
CA ALA A 21 -6.26 -1.27 2.17
C ALA A 21 -7.39 -1.52 1.17
N ARG A 22 -8.00 -0.47 0.66
CA ARG A 22 -9.04 -0.60 -0.37
C ARG A 22 -8.51 -1.27 -1.62
N LEU A 23 -7.29 -0.93 -2.02
CA LEU A 23 -6.66 -1.54 -3.19
C LEU A 23 -6.37 -3.02 -2.96
N ILE A 24 -5.82 -3.38 -1.80
CA ILE A 24 -5.43 -4.75 -1.50
C ILE A 24 -6.65 -5.65 -1.36
N TYR A 25 -7.69 -5.18 -0.69
CA TYR A 25 -8.87 -5.99 -0.38
C TYR A 25 -10.02 -5.79 -1.35
N ASP A 26 -9.84 -4.93 -2.35
CA ASP A 26 -10.82 -4.63 -3.39
C ASP A 26 -12.20 -4.34 -2.80
N THR A 27 -12.24 -3.41 -1.84
CA THR A 27 -13.46 -3.04 -1.14
C THR A 27 -13.51 -1.55 -0.88
N ASP A 28 -14.71 -0.98 -0.85
CA ASP A 28 -14.92 0.42 -0.49
C ASP A 28 -14.93 0.63 1.02
N THR A 29 -15.19 -0.44 1.76
CA THR A 29 -15.32 -0.40 3.23
C THR A 29 -14.20 -1.21 3.86
N ILE A 30 -13.49 -0.62 4.82
CA ILE A 30 -12.35 -1.26 5.47
C ILE A 30 -12.71 -1.53 6.93
N ASN A 31 -12.50 -2.78 7.40
CA ASN A 31 -12.66 -3.09 8.81
C ASN A 31 -11.36 -2.84 9.58
N GLN A 32 -11.44 -2.94 10.91
CA GLN A 32 -10.30 -2.66 11.77
C GLN A 32 -9.16 -3.67 11.57
N SER A 33 -9.48 -4.93 11.30
CA SER A 33 -8.46 -5.96 11.06
C SER A 33 -7.62 -5.64 9.83
N GLN A 34 -8.26 -5.17 8.76
CA GLN A 34 -7.57 -4.78 7.54
C GLN A 34 -6.66 -3.57 7.78
N ARG A 35 -7.13 -2.59 8.54
CA ARG A 35 -6.31 -1.42 8.93
C ARG A 35 -5.10 -1.84 9.75
N ASN A 36 -5.28 -2.79 10.67
CA ASN A 36 -4.21 -3.26 11.52
C ASN A 36 -3.09 -3.92 10.70
N ILE A 37 -3.45 -4.70 9.68
CA ILE A 37 -2.48 -5.35 8.81
C ILE A 37 -1.65 -4.31 8.06
N ILE A 38 -2.29 -3.31 7.49
CA ILE A 38 -1.60 -2.24 6.78
C ILE A 38 -0.69 -1.46 7.73
N ASN A 39 -1.18 -1.15 8.92
CA ASN A 39 -0.41 -0.44 9.93
C ASN A 39 0.86 -1.21 10.30
N ARG A 40 0.78 -2.53 10.42
CA ARG A 40 1.95 -3.39 10.71
C ARG A 40 2.99 -3.31 9.60
N TYR A 41 2.56 -3.30 8.34
CA TYR A 41 3.48 -3.12 7.21
C TYR A 41 4.17 -1.76 7.26
N MET A 42 3.41 -0.70 7.55
CA MET A 42 3.95 0.66 7.59
C MET A 42 4.92 0.88 8.73
N ASN A 43 4.71 0.21 9.86
CA ASN A 43 5.54 0.36 11.05
C ASN A 43 6.70 -0.65 11.13
N GLY A 44 6.80 -1.55 10.17
CA GLY A 44 7.88 -2.53 10.13
C GLY A 44 7.71 -3.71 11.06
N HIS A 45 6.54 -3.89 11.68
CA HIS A 45 6.26 -5.04 12.56
C HIS A 45 6.15 -6.35 11.79
N VAL A 46 5.75 -6.27 10.53
CA VAL A 46 5.62 -7.42 9.64
C VAL A 46 6.33 -7.07 8.34
N LYS A 47 7.05 -8.03 7.78
CA LYS A 47 7.75 -7.84 6.53
C LYS A 47 6.75 -7.57 5.40
N VAL A 48 7.04 -6.54 4.59
CA VAL A 48 6.21 -6.22 3.42
C VAL A 48 6.31 -7.38 2.42
N PRO A 49 5.18 -7.98 2.02
CA PRO A 49 5.21 -9.09 1.07
C PRO A 49 5.66 -8.65 -0.31
N ALA A 50 6.28 -9.57 -1.04
CA ALA A 50 6.84 -9.26 -2.36
C ALA A 50 5.77 -8.86 -3.38
N TRP A 51 4.54 -9.35 -3.22
CA TRP A 51 3.45 -9.01 -4.15
C TRP A 51 2.95 -7.57 -3.98
N LEU A 52 3.18 -6.96 -2.82
CA LEU A 52 2.65 -5.61 -2.55
C LEU A 52 3.27 -4.54 -3.44
N PRO A 53 4.60 -4.45 -3.59
CA PRO A 53 5.18 -3.47 -4.53
C PRO A 53 4.74 -3.73 -5.98
N VAL A 54 4.53 -4.98 -6.36
CA VAL A 54 4.02 -5.31 -7.69
C VAL A 54 2.61 -4.75 -7.88
N LEU A 55 1.74 -4.93 -6.89
CA LEU A 55 0.37 -4.41 -6.94
C LEU A 55 0.35 -2.88 -7.06
N ILE A 56 1.16 -2.20 -6.27
CA ILE A 56 1.27 -0.74 -6.31
C ILE A 56 1.77 -0.26 -7.67
N ARG A 57 2.75 -0.95 -8.22
CA ARG A 57 3.31 -0.62 -9.54
C ARG A 57 2.27 -0.78 -10.65
N LEU A 58 1.49 -1.86 -10.60
CA LEU A 58 0.41 -2.09 -11.56
C LEU A 58 -0.67 -1.01 -11.44
N TYR A 59 -1.05 -0.66 -10.23
CA TYR A 59 -2.00 0.42 -10.00
C TYR A 59 -1.50 1.75 -10.58
N ALA A 60 -0.25 2.09 -10.31
CA ALA A 60 0.34 3.32 -10.82
C ALA A 60 0.37 3.34 -12.35
N ALA A 61 0.72 2.22 -12.97
CA ALA A 61 0.75 2.09 -14.42
C ALA A 61 -0.64 2.27 -15.04
N LEU A 62 -1.67 1.67 -14.44
CA LEU A 62 -3.05 1.81 -14.92
C LEU A 62 -3.57 3.23 -14.81
N ASN A 63 -3.12 3.97 -13.81
CA ASN A 63 -3.55 5.34 -13.56
C ASN A 63 -2.56 6.39 -14.07
N LYS A 64 -1.55 5.96 -14.82
CA LYS A 64 -0.51 6.83 -15.41
C LYS A 64 0.18 7.70 -14.36
N ILE A 65 0.44 7.13 -13.19
CA ILE A 65 1.15 7.81 -12.10
C ILE A 65 2.62 7.40 -12.15
N LYS A 66 3.51 8.39 -12.11
CA LYS A 66 4.95 8.12 -12.07
C LYS A 66 5.38 7.83 -10.64
N LEU A 67 6.06 6.68 -10.43
CA LEU A 67 6.59 6.30 -9.13
C LEU A 67 8.02 6.80 -8.91
N TYR A 68 8.69 7.17 -9.98
CA TYR A 68 10.10 7.60 -9.94
C TYR A 68 10.28 8.97 -10.54
#